data_864c89af08eed3830fac68128715155f
#
_entry.id   864c89af08eed3830fac68128715155f
#
_cell.length_a   1.000
_cell.length_b   1.000
_cell.length_c   1.000
_cell.angle_alpha   90.00
_cell.angle_beta   90.00
_cell.angle_gamma   90.00
#
_symmetry.space_group_name_H-M   'P 1'
#
loop_
_entity.id
_entity.type
_entity.pdbx_description
1 polymer ?
#
loop_
_entity_poly.entity_id
_entity_poly.type
_entity_poly.pdbx_seq_one_letter_code
_entity_poly.pdbx_strand_id
1 'polypeptide(L)'
;MNHEQERTFVVALGASNLSRGLSRLLKASRCCSSSAVDLVVAAGHGRSYGANSRIWKRSLPSILESGLWRSLDRLLRGGVSKNSQRLAVITDIGNDLLYGFSTEQLATWLEEVIYRLHQQQFNIVITKLPVESIESVGPFRFRLLKTFFVPGCRQSLEEIKEQSRQVNDNIVHIAKKYQISVIEQPGSWYGLDAIHIRRSCLEDFWRRVVECWSEYKCDTNTHQETSLRSTWQEWFRIGAASAEVRSLAGVMLFTPQPVFQLGDTTRVFLY
;
A
#
# COMPACT_ATOMS: atom_id res chain seq x y z
N MET A 1 -17.51 -5.19 32.80
CA MET A 1 -16.60 -4.10 32.41
C MET A 1 -15.91 -4.60 31.14
N ASN A 2 -16.27 -4.08 29.97
CA ASN A 2 -15.54 -4.39 28.74
C ASN A 2 -14.16 -3.75 28.86
N HIS A 3 -13.13 -4.54 29.04
CA HIS A 3 -11.76 -4.05 28.94
C HIS A 3 -11.57 -3.61 27.47
N GLU A 4 -11.46 -2.29 27.25
CA GLU A 4 -11.02 -1.75 25.95
C GLU A 4 -9.64 -2.34 25.67
N GLN A 5 -9.59 -3.24 24.68
CA GLN A 5 -8.33 -3.88 24.32
C GLN A 5 -7.50 -2.89 23.51
N GLU A 6 -6.30 -2.58 23.97
CA GLU A 6 -5.35 -1.79 23.18
C GLU A 6 -4.96 -2.55 21.93
N ARG A 7 -5.11 -1.92 20.77
CA ARG A 7 -4.81 -2.50 19.46
C ARG A 7 -4.05 -1.51 18.59
N THR A 8 -3.22 -2.03 17.73
CA THR A 8 -2.59 -1.24 16.66
C THR A 8 -3.33 -1.49 15.36
N PHE A 9 -3.84 -0.44 14.73
CA PHE A 9 -4.44 -0.48 13.40
C PHE A 9 -3.41 -0.08 12.36
N VAL A 10 -3.18 -0.93 11.39
CA VAL A 10 -2.28 -0.66 10.27
C VAL A 10 -3.08 -0.71 8.98
N VAL A 11 -3.20 0.42 8.30
CA VAL A 11 -3.84 0.51 6.98
C VAL A 11 -2.76 0.57 5.90
N ALA A 12 -2.86 -0.29 4.90
CA ALA A 12 -1.93 -0.28 3.78
C ALA A 12 -2.68 -0.24 2.44
N LEU A 13 -2.37 0.79 1.65
CA LEU A 13 -3.02 1.07 0.38
C LEU A 13 -1.98 1.07 -0.74
N GLY A 14 -2.23 0.28 -1.78
CA GLY A 14 -1.27 0.17 -2.88
C GLY A 14 -1.63 -0.90 -3.91
N ALA A 15 -0.64 -1.38 -4.60
CA ALA A 15 -0.86 -2.33 -5.69
C ALA A 15 0.11 -3.53 -5.62
N SER A 16 0.96 -3.69 -6.64
CA SER A 16 1.79 -4.89 -6.81
C SER A 16 2.96 -4.98 -5.82
N ASN A 17 3.65 -3.88 -5.51
CA ASN A 17 4.74 -3.91 -4.55
C ASN A 17 4.22 -4.20 -3.14
N LEU A 18 3.07 -3.60 -2.77
CA LEU A 18 2.40 -3.91 -1.52
C LEU A 18 1.99 -5.39 -1.47
N SER A 19 1.38 -5.93 -2.52
CA SER A 19 1.00 -7.36 -2.58
C SER A 19 2.21 -8.28 -2.43
N ARG A 20 3.32 -7.97 -3.10
CA ARG A 20 4.58 -8.74 -3.04
C ARG A 20 5.29 -8.61 -1.70
N GLY A 21 5.10 -7.49 -1.02
CA GLY A 21 5.69 -7.18 0.28
C GLY A 21 4.81 -7.47 1.49
N LEU A 22 3.59 -7.98 1.30
CA LEU A 22 2.58 -8.09 2.35
C LEU A 22 3.05 -8.90 3.58
N SER A 23 3.80 -9.98 3.38
CA SER A 23 4.37 -10.76 4.48
C SER A 23 5.39 -9.98 5.32
N ARG A 24 6.16 -9.09 4.68
CA ARG A 24 7.10 -8.21 5.36
C ARG A 24 6.39 -7.08 6.09
N LEU A 25 5.35 -6.50 5.46
CA LEU A 25 4.48 -5.52 6.12
C LEU A 25 3.85 -6.10 7.38
N LEU A 26 3.31 -7.32 7.32
CA LEU A 26 2.74 -7.99 8.48
C LEU A 26 3.75 -8.09 9.62
N LYS A 27 4.97 -8.47 9.30
CA LYS A 27 6.06 -8.57 10.28
C LYS A 27 6.46 -7.20 10.83
N ALA A 28 6.59 -6.19 9.95
CA ALA A 28 6.87 -4.81 10.32
C ALA A 28 5.79 -4.26 11.27
N SER A 29 4.51 -4.47 10.96
CA SER A 29 3.38 -4.06 11.80
C SER A 29 3.44 -4.68 13.21
N ARG A 30 3.85 -5.92 13.31
CA ARG A 30 4.02 -6.60 14.61
C ARG A 30 5.22 -6.08 15.40
N CYS A 31 6.28 -5.66 14.71
CA CYS A 31 7.45 -5.05 15.37
C CYS A 31 7.15 -3.64 15.91
N CYS A 32 6.22 -2.91 15.30
CA CYS A 32 5.81 -1.57 15.74
C CYS A 32 4.80 -1.60 16.90
N SER A 33 4.37 -2.77 17.36
CA SER A 33 3.29 -2.90 18.32
C SER A 33 3.62 -3.88 19.42
N SER A 34 3.39 -3.48 20.66
CA SER A 34 3.34 -4.35 21.84
C SER A 34 1.95 -4.97 22.06
N SER A 35 0.96 -4.56 21.28
CA SER A 35 -0.45 -4.94 21.41
C SER A 35 -0.95 -5.77 20.21
N ALA A 36 -2.21 -6.16 20.25
CA ALA A 36 -2.87 -6.85 19.15
C ALA A 36 -2.90 -5.97 17.87
N VAL A 37 -2.67 -6.56 16.69
CA VAL A 37 -2.59 -5.84 15.41
C VAL A 37 -3.76 -6.19 14.49
N ASP A 38 -4.42 -5.16 13.96
CA ASP A 38 -5.36 -5.27 12.86
C ASP A 38 -4.74 -4.67 11.60
N LEU A 39 -4.33 -5.53 10.67
CA LEU A 39 -3.75 -5.14 9.38
C LEU A 39 -4.85 -5.11 8.32
N VAL A 40 -5.20 -3.92 7.85
CA VAL A 40 -6.29 -3.65 6.90
C VAL A 40 -5.71 -3.19 5.58
N VAL A 41 -5.83 -3.99 4.54
CA VAL A 41 -5.07 -3.80 3.28
C VAL A 41 -6.00 -3.70 2.08
N ALA A 42 -5.80 -2.69 1.26
CA ALA A 42 -6.33 -2.65 -0.10
C ALA A 42 -5.16 -2.72 -1.09
N ALA A 43 -4.92 -3.91 -1.65
CA ALA A 43 -3.82 -4.18 -2.56
C ALA A 43 -4.24 -5.08 -3.73
N GLY A 44 -3.43 -5.12 -4.76
CA GLY A 44 -3.64 -5.99 -5.92
C GLY A 44 -2.80 -5.54 -7.11
N HIS A 45 -2.37 -6.49 -7.95
CA HIS A 45 -1.60 -6.16 -9.14
C HIS A 45 -2.39 -5.18 -10.03
N GLY A 46 -1.78 -4.05 -10.38
CA GLY A 46 -2.37 -3.00 -11.18
C GLY A 46 -3.57 -2.30 -10.54
N ARG A 47 -3.75 -2.35 -9.23
CA ARG A 47 -4.86 -1.68 -8.56
C ARG A 47 -4.76 -0.18 -8.69
N SER A 48 -5.87 0.46 -9.01
CA SER A 48 -6.06 1.91 -9.12
C SER A 48 -6.56 2.50 -7.81
N TYR A 49 -6.24 3.76 -7.56
CA TYR A 49 -6.78 4.51 -6.43
C TYR A 49 -8.23 4.91 -6.65
N GLY A 50 -8.62 5.37 -7.83
CA GLY A 50 -9.95 5.92 -8.10
C GLY A 50 -10.82 5.14 -9.09
N ALA A 51 -10.25 4.22 -9.86
CA ALA A 51 -11.00 3.49 -10.88
C ALA A 51 -10.95 1.98 -10.67
N ASN A 52 -11.96 1.27 -11.16
CA ASN A 52 -11.92 -0.18 -11.19
C ASN A 52 -10.78 -0.66 -12.08
N SER A 53 -9.87 -1.45 -11.53
CA SER A 53 -8.74 -1.98 -12.27
C SER A 53 -9.05 -3.33 -12.88
N ARG A 54 -8.60 -3.54 -14.12
CA ARG A 54 -8.73 -4.81 -14.82
C ARG A 54 -7.38 -5.24 -15.37
N ILE A 55 -6.89 -6.37 -14.88
CA ILE A 55 -5.70 -7.01 -15.40
C ILE A 55 -6.08 -8.41 -15.88
N TRP A 56 -5.91 -8.65 -17.18
CA TRP A 56 -6.32 -9.88 -17.84
C TRP A 56 -7.80 -10.19 -17.60
N LYS A 57 -8.12 -11.31 -16.97
CA LYS A 57 -9.49 -11.73 -16.61
C LYS A 57 -9.88 -11.39 -15.17
N ARG A 58 -9.05 -10.65 -14.45
CA ARG A 58 -9.28 -10.29 -13.04
C ARG A 58 -9.57 -8.79 -12.93
N SER A 59 -10.59 -8.43 -12.17
CA SER A 59 -10.85 -7.04 -11.78
C SER A 59 -10.98 -6.88 -10.27
N LEU A 60 -10.57 -5.70 -9.83
CA LEU A 60 -10.66 -5.26 -8.43
C LEU A 60 -11.35 -3.90 -8.38
N PRO A 61 -12.15 -3.62 -7.34
CA PRO A 61 -12.65 -2.26 -7.11
C PRO A 61 -11.50 -1.30 -6.86
N SER A 62 -11.71 -0.02 -7.10
CA SER A 62 -10.75 1.01 -6.74
C SER A 62 -10.45 0.98 -5.24
N ILE A 63 -9.33 1.58 -4.80
CA ILE A 63 -9.03 1.73 -3.38
C ILE A 63 -10.12 2.57 -2.71
N LEU A 64 -10.56 3.67 -3.33
CA LEU A 64 -11.59 4.56 -2.81
C LEU A 64 -12.97 3.91 -2.64
N GLU A 65 -13.33 2.93 -3.48
CA GLU A 65 -14.63 2.25 -3.45
C GLU A 65 -14.57 0.87 -2.78
N SER A 66 -13.40 0.46 -2.31
CA SER A 66 -13.25 -0.86 -1.65
C SER A 66 -14.02 -0.93 -0.33
N GLY A 67 -14.37 -2.14 0.08
CA GLY A 67 -14.99 -2.43 1.38
C GLY A 67 -14.15 -2.04 2.59
N LEU A 68 -12.85 -1.72 2.37
CA LEU A 68 -11.90 -1.31 3.40
C LEU A 68 -12.45 -0.20 4.30
N TRP A 69 -13.00 0.86 3.72
CA TRP A 69 -13.45 2.04 4.46
C TRP A 69 -14.58 1.71 5.44
N ARG A 70 -15.60 0.96 4.99
CA ARG A 70 -16.69 0.50 5.87
C ARG A 70 -16.19 -0.42 6.98
N SER A 71 -15.23 -1.26 6.66
CA SER A 71 -14.66 -2.18 7.64
C SER A 71 -13.80 -1.45 8.66
N LEU A 72 -12.98 -0.51 8.20
CA LEU A 72 -12.17 0.34 9.06
C LEU A 72 -13.04 1.11 10.06
N ASP A 73 -14.10 1.77 9.58
CA ASP A 73 -15.05 2.47 10.44
C ASP A 73 -15.67 1.54 11.50
N ARG A 74 -16.04 0.32 11.11
CA ARG A 74 -16.60 -0.67 12.04
C ARG A 74 -15.58 -1.12 13.08
N LEU A 75 -14.34 -1.38 12.66
CA LEU A 75 -13.25 -1.78 13.55
C LEU A 75 -12.93 -0.69 14.57
N LEU A 76 -12.88 0.57 14.13
CA LEU A 76 -12.58 1.72 15.00
C LEU A 76 -13.72 2.06 15.98
N ARG A 77 -14.99 1.77 15.63
CA ARG A 77 -16.14 1.96 16.55
C ARG A 77 -16.31 0.82 17.55
N GLY A 78 -15.64 -0.32 17.36
CA GLY A 78 -15.85 -1.55 18.12
C GLY A 78 -15.27 -1.57 19.55
N GLY A 79 -15.14 -0.43 20.24
CA GLY A 79 -14.61 -0.38 21.62
C GLY A 79 -13.09 -0.31 21.65
N VAL A 80 -12.51 0.52 20.80
CA VAL A 80 -11.06 0.72 20.69
C VAL A 80 -10.59 1.70 21.76
N SER A 81 -9.54 1.34 22.49
CA SER A 81 -8.90 2.23 23.46
C SER A 81 -8.41 3.53 22.78
N LYS A 82 -8.53 4.66 23.46
CA LYS A 82 -8.00 5.95 23.01
C LYS A 82 -6.48 5.92 22.75
N ASN A 83 -5.76 4.99 23.37
CA ASN A 83 -4.32 4.82 23.22
C ASN A 83 -3.93 3.93 22.03
N SER A 84 -4.91 3.40 21.29
CA SER A 84 -4.63 2.54 20.12
C SER A 84 -3.87 3.29 19.04
N GLN A 85 -2.75 2.73 18.61
CA GLN A 85 -1.96 3.29 17.50
C GLN A 85 -2.70 3.13 16.16
N ARG A 86 -2.58 4.13 15.30
CA ARG A 86 -3.16 4.15 13.96
C ARG A 86 -2.10 4.53 12.95
N LEU A 87 -1.64 3.57 12.19
CA LEU A 87 -0.53 3.68 11.24
C LEU A 87 -1.05 3.44 9.83
N ALA A 88 -0.61 4.24 8.86
CA ALA A 88 -1.01 4.04 7.47
C ALA A 88 0.17 4.18 6.51
N VAL A 89 0.14 3.40 5.42
CA VAL A 89 1.07 3.54 4.29
C VAL A 89 0.31 3.58 2.97
N ILE A 90 0.68 4.54 2.12
CA ILE A 90 0.15 4.77 0.77
C ILE A 90 1.31 4.58 -0.21
N THR A 91 1.18 3.60 -1.12
CA THR A 91 2.26 3.24 -2.05
C THR A 91 1.73 2.81 -3.42
N ASP A 92 2.61 2.52 -4.38
CA ASP A 92 2.24 2.03 -5.72
C ASP A 92 1.31 2.97 -6.52
N ILE A 93 1.51 4.27 -6.44
CA ILE A 93 0.62 5.31 -6.97
C ILE A 93 0.63 5.37 -8.51
N GLY A 94 1.68 4.91 -9.18
CA GLY A 94 1.92 5.12 -10.61
C GLY A 94 1.01 4.35 -11.58
N ASN A 95 0.22 3.37 -11.13
CA ASN A 95 -0.62 2.57 -12.02
C ASN A 95 -1.68 3.41 -12.74
N ASP A 96 -2.22 4.41 -12.08
CA ASP A 96 -3.27 5.27 -12.59
C ASP A 96 -2.80 6.09 -13.81
N LEU A 97 -1.54 6.49 -13.83
CA LEU A 97 -0.94 7.13 -15.00
C LEU A 97 -0.94 6.19 -16.20
N LEU A 98 -0.57 4.92 -16.00
CA LEU A 98 -0.55 3.92 -17.08
C LEU A 98 -1.96 3.61 -17.63
N TYR A 99 -3.00 3.86 -16.85
CA TYR A 99 -4.40 3.76 -17.28
C TYR A 99 -4.88 5.01 -18.01
N GLY A 100 -4.07 6.07 -18.10
CA GLY A 100 -4.36 7.30 -18.82
C GLY A 100 -5.12 8.35 -18.02
N PHE A 101 -5.15 8.22 -16.68
CA PHE A 101 -5.69 9.28 -15.82
C PHE A 101 -4.71 10.44 -15.70
N SER A 102 -5.24 11.65 -15.56
CA SER A 102 -4.40 12.84 -15.42
C SER A 102 -3.78 12.94 -14.03
N THR A 103 -2.71 13.73 -13.92
CA THR A 103 -2.00 13.98 -12.67
C THR A 103 -2.89 14.69 -11.64
N GLU A 104 -3.81 15.56 -12.09
CA GLU A 104 -4.78 16.28 -11.25
C GLU A 104 -5.84 15.32 -10.70
N GLN A 105 -6.32 14.40 -11.53
CA GLN A 105 -7.29 13.40 -11.11
C GLN A 105 -6.68 12.46 -10.07
N LEU A 106 -5.45 12.00 -10.30
CA LEU A 106 -4.72 11.18 -9.34
C LEU A 106 -4.46 11.94 -8.03
N ALA A 107 -4.08 13.21 -8.10
CA ALA A 107 -3.90 14.06 -6.92
C ALA A 107 -5.20 14.17 -6.10
N THR A 108 -6.34 14.35 -6.76
CA THR A 108 -7.66 14.39 -6.12
C THR A 108 -7.97 13.08 -5.37
N TRP A 109 -7.70 11.94 -5.99
CA TRP A 109 -7.92 10.63 -5.35
C TRP A 109 -6.99 10.38 -4.17
N LEU A 110 -5.72 10.77 -4.29
CA LEU A 110 -4.76 10.65 -3.20
C LEU A 110 -5.14 11.56 -2.03
N GLU A 111 -5.55 12.78 -2.32
CA GLU A 111 -5.99 13.71 -1.29
C GLU A 111 -7.23 13.21 -0.55
N GLU A 112 -8.21 12.63 -1.24
CA GLU A 112 -9.38 12.01 -0.64
C GLU A 112 -9.01 10.84 0.28
N VAL A 113 -8.09 9.97 -0.15
CA VAL A 113 -7.57 8.86 0.65
C VAL A 113 -6.88 9.38 1.91
N ILE A 114 -6.00 10.36 1.75
CA ILE A 114 -5.26 10.97 2.88
C ILE A 114 -6.24 11.66 3.83
N TYR A 115 -7.22 12.41 3.32
CA TYR A 115 -8.24 13.05 4.12
C TYR A 115 -9.01 12.05 4.99
N ARG A 116 -9.48 10.93 4.42
CA ARG A 116 -10.18 9.88 5.17
C ARG A 116 -9.33 9.31 6.31
N LEU A 117 -8.05 9.03 6.05
CA LEU A 117 -7.12 8.52 7.06
C LEU A 117 -6.80 9.58 8.12
N HIS A 118 -6.58 10.82 7.70
CA HIS A 118 -6.28 11.94 8.58
C HIS A 118 -7.45 12.23 9.53
N GLN A 119 -8.72 12.20 9.06
CA GLN A 119 -9.91 12.34 9.90
C GLN A 119 -10.00 11.24 10.98
N GLN A 120 -9.42 10.08 10.71
CA GLN A 120 -9.32 8.94 11.64
C GLN A 120 -8.02 8.98 12.48
N GLN A 121 -7.26 10.10 12.42
CA GLN A 121 -6.02 10.31 13.18
C GLN A 121 -4.92 9.25 12.91
N PHE A 122 -4.80 8.77 11.68
CA PHE A 122 -3.70 7.90 11.29
C PHE A 122 -2.40 8.67 11.14
N ASN A 123 -1.29 8.11 11.64
CA ASN A 123 0.05 8.50 11.24
C ASN A 123 0.32 7.94 9.85
N ILE A 124 0.39 8.82 8.85
CA ILE A 124 0.39 8.45 7.44
C ILE A 124 1.79 8.60 6.86
N VAL A 125 2.21 7.58 6.14
CA VAL A 125 3.42 7.59 5.30
C VAL A 125 2.99 7.40 3.85
N ILE A 126 3.47 8.26 2.95
CA ILE A 126 3.25 8.14 1.51
C ILE A 126 4.57 7.97 0.77
N THR A 127 4.60 7.14 -0.26
CA THR A 127 5.79 6.96 -1.08
C THR A 127 5.69 7.76 -2.38
N LYS A 128 6.80 8.37 -2.81
CA LYS A 128 6.92 8.94 -4.16
C LYS A 128 6.98 7.82 -5.22
N LEU A 129 6.75 8.18 -6.47
CA LEU A 129 7.09 7.33 -7.60
C LEU A 129 8.61 7.25 -7.76
N PRO A 130 9.15 6.11 -8.23
CA PRO A 130 10.59 5.93 -8.46
C PRO A 130 11.05 6.63 -9.76
N VAL A 131 11.01 7.95 -9.81
CA VAL A 131 11.30 8.75 -11.01
C VAL A 131 12.68 8.42 -11.57
N GLU A 132 13.69 8.26 -10.73
CA GLU A 132 15.05 7.87 -11.16
C GLU A 132 15.04 6.54 -11.95
N SER A 133 14.28 5.56 -11.48
CA SER A 133 14.12 4.28 -12.20
C SER A 133 13.33 4.46 -13.50
N ILE A 134 12.26 5.24 -13.49
CA ILE A 134 11.41 5.51 -14.66
C ILE A 134 12.22 6.24 -15.74
N GLU A 135 13.04 7.22 -15.36
CA GLU A 135 13.89 7.97 -16.29
C GLU A 135 14.94 7.09 -16.96
N SER A 136 15.43 6.07 -16.28
CA SER A 136 16.37 5.10 -16.83
C SER A 136 15.78 4.17 -17.90
N VAL A 137 14.45 4.20 -18.10
CA VAL A 137 13.77 3.35 -19.08
C VAL A 137 14.00 3.89 -20.49
N GLY A 138 14.56 3.06 -21.36
CA GLY A 138 14.67 3.36 -22.79
C GLY A 138 13.42 2.96 -23.58
N PRO A 139 13.27 3.45 -24.84
CA PRO A 139 12.07 3.21 -25.66
C PRO A 139 11.73 1.73 -25.89
N PHE A 140 12.74 0.90 -26.11
CA PHE A 140 12.54 -0.55 -26.32
C PHE A 140 12.00 -1.24 -25.07
N ARG A 141 12.60 -0.94 -23.92
CA ARG A 141 12.18 -1.47 -22.62
C ARG A 141 10.78 -0.99 -22.25
N PHE A 142 10.46 0.27 -22.51
CA PHE A 142 9.12 0.82 -22.31
C PHE A 142 8.07 0.07 -23.13
N ARG A 143 8.36 -0.20 -24.43
CA ARG A 143 7.45 -0.97 -25.28
C ARG A 143 7.16 -2.36 -24.72
N LEU A 144 8.18 -3.06 -24.23
CA LEU A 144 8.01 -4.37 -23.61
C LEU A 144 7.15 -4.28 -22.33
N LEU A 145 7.49 -3.37 -21.41
CA LEU A 145 6.73 -3.17 -20.15
C LEU A 145 5.27 -2.83 -20.43
N LYS A 146 5.02 -1.91 -21.37
CA LYS A 146 3.68 -1.51 -21.80
C LYS A 146 2.88 -2.68 -22.35
N THR A 147 3.48 -3.51 -23.21
CA THR A 147 2.79 -4.66 -23.82
C THR A 147 2.43 -5.73 -22.79
N PHE A 148 3.30 -5.99 -21.81
CA PHE A 148 3.07 -7.05 -20.83
C PHE A 148 2.21 -6.62 -19.65
N PHE A 149 2.39 -5.40 -19.16
CA PHE A 149 1.70 -4.95 -17.92
C PHE A 149 0.45 -4.11 -18.19
N VAL A 150 0.47 -3.28 -19.23
CA VAL A 150 -0.66 -2.37 -19.53
C VAL A 150 -0.86 -2.22 -21.04
N PRO A 151 -1.33 -3.26 -21.75
CA PRO A 151 -1.45 -3.25 -23.20
C PRO A 151 -2.38 -2.14 -23.76
N GLY A 152 -3.26 -1.59 -22.91
CA GLY A 152 -4.15 -0.48 -23.24
C GLY A 152 -3.55 0.92 -23.07
N CYS A 153 -2.33 1.05 -22.53
CA CYS A 153 -1.69 2.35 -22.33
C CYS A 153 -1.43 3.05 -23.67
N ARG A 154 -1.92 4.28 -23.85
CA ARG A 154 -1.73 5.07 -25.06
C ARG A 154 -0.61 6.09 -24.94
N GLN A 155 -0.15 6.38 -23.74
CA GLN A 155 0.87 7.38 -23.47
C GLN A 155 2.25 6.98 -24.02
N SER A 156 3.03 7.98 -24.37
CA SER A 156 4.44 7.87 -24.71
C SER A 156 5.32 7.73 -23.46
N LEU A 157 6.57 7.35 -23.65
CA LEU A 157 7.55 7.28 -22.55
C LEU A 157 7.80 8.65 -21.93
N GLU A 158 7.91 9.68 -22.75
CA GLU A 158 8.20 11.04 -22.28
C GLU A 158 7.01 11.63 -21.50
N GLU A 159 5.77 11.36 -21.93
CA GLU A 159 4.58 11.74 -21.17
C GLU A 159 4.57 11.06 -19.79
N ILE A 160 4.87 9.76 -19.71
CA ILE A 160 4.92 9.04 -18.43
C ILE A 160 6.03 9.60 -17.52
N LYS A 161 7.21 9.92 -18.05
CA LYS A 161 8.30 10.52 -17.27
C LYS A 161 7.87 11.88 -16.69
N GLU A 162 7.30 12.74 -17.53
CA GLU A 162 6.86 14.06 -17.11
C GLU A 162 5.72 14.00 -16.07
N GLN A 163 4.71 13.18 -16.34
CA GLN A 163 3.62 12.98 -15.39
C GLN A 163 4.10 12.37 -14.06
N SER A 164 5.11 11.50 -14.09
CA SER A 164 5.69 10.94 -12.86
C SER A 164 6.34 12.00 -11.98
N ARG A 165 7.01 12.99 -12.58
CA ARG A 165 7.55 14.15 -11.84
C ARG A 165 6.43 14.99 -11.25
N GLN A 166 5.43 15.35 -12.06
CA GLN A 166 4.26 16.12 -11.61
C GLN A 166 3.51 15.43 -10.47
N VAL A 167 3.33 14.11 -10.52
CA VAL A 167 2.72 13.36 -9.42
C VAL A 167 3.58 13.45 -8.16
N ASN A 168 4.90 13.37 -8.27
CA ASN A 168 5.78 13.53 -7.11
C ASN A 168 5.69 14.94 -6.50
N ASP A 169 5.57 15.97 -7.32
CA ASP A 169 5.34 17.34 -6.85
C ASP A 169 3.98 17.48 -6.14
N ASN A 170 2.93 16.89 -6.71
CA ASN A 170 1.61 16.84 -6.07
C ASN A 170 1.65 16.08 -4.73
N ILE A 171 2.37 14.95 -4.65
CA ILE A 171 2.56 14.20 -3.40
C ILE A 171 3.23 15.07 -2.34
N VAL A 172 4.30 15.80 -2.70
CA VAL A 172 5.00 16.69 -1.76
C VAL A 172 4.08 17.81 -1.28
N HIS A 173 3.29 18.39 -2.19
CA HIS A 173 2.33 19.44 -1.84
C HIS A 173 1.26 18.94 -0.87
N ILE A 174 0.64 17.80 -1.17
CA ILE A 174 -0.38 17.17 -0.32
C ILE A 174 0.23 16.77 1.03
N ALA A 175 1.41 16.17 1.02
CA ALA A 175 2.10 15.74 2.24
C ALA A 175 2.39 16.93 3.17
N LYS A 176 2.80 18.06 2.62
CA LYS A 176 3.01 19.30 3.38
C LYS A 176 1.70 19.83 3.97
N LYS A 177 0.61 19.80 3.20
CA LYS A 177 -0.72 20.23 3.65
C LYS A 177 -1.23 19.43 4.85
N TYR A 178 -1.04 18.11 4.85
CA TYR A 178 -1.51 17.21 5.90
C TYR A 178 -0.43 16.84 6.93
N GLN A 179 0.77 17.39 6.80
CA GLN A 179 1.93 17.13 7.69
C GLN A 179 2.25 15.63 7.82
N ILE A 180 2.29 14.93 6.69
CA ILE A 180 2.56 13.49 6.61
C ILE A 180 3.96 13.20 6.08
N SER A 181 4.51 12.05 6.47
CA SER A 181 5.85 11.62 6.06
C SER A 181 5.89 11.14 4.61
N VAL A 182 6.94 11.52 3.88
CA VAL A 182 7.16 11.12 2.48
C VAL A 182 8.42 10.26 2.37
N ILE A 183 8.31 9.09 1.74
CA ILE A 183 9.45 8.23 1.44
C ILE A 183 9.83 8.33 -0.03
N GLU A 184 11.08 8.62 -0.28
CA GLU A 184 11.68 8.50 -1.60
C GLU A 184 12.13 7.07 -1.88
N GLN A 185 11.94 6.62 -3.11
CA GLN A 185 12.31 5.28 -3.55
C GLN A 185 13.54 5.37 -4.46
N PRO A 186 14.75 5.01 -3.97
CA PRO A 186 15.96 5.07 -4.77
C PRO A 186 15.85 4.19 -6.03
N GLY A 187 16.36 4.66 -7.17
CA GLY A 187 16.38 3.88 -8.42
C GLY A 187 17.12 2.56 -8.27
N SER A 188 18.08 2.48 -7.35
CA SER A 188 18.80 1.25 -7.02
C SER A 188 17.94 0.11 -6.46
N TRP A 189 16.73 0.40 -5.98
CA TRP A 189 15.78 -0.65 -5.54
C TRP A 189 15.11 -1.35 -6.71
N TYR A 190 15.19 -0.81 -7.90
CA TYR A 190 14.55 -1.30 -9.11
C TYR A 190 15.56 -2.00 -10.02
N GLY A 191 15.08 -2.92 -10.83
CA GLY A 191 15.90 -3.66 -11.77
C GLY A 191 15.51 -3.39 -13.22
N LEU A 192 15.51 -4.44 -14.03
CA LEU A 192 15.02 -4.36 -15.42
C LEU A 192 13.53 -3.99 -15.48
N ASP A 193 12.77 -4.34 -14.49
CA ASP A 193 11.41 -3.91 -14.27
C ASP A 193 11.43 -2.62 -13.44
N ALA A 194 11.16 -1.48 -14.10
CA ALA A 194 11.28 -0.15 -13.51
C ALA A 194 10.19 0.20 -12.48
N ILE A 195 9.18 -0.64 -12.33
CA ILE A 195 8.02 -0.38 -11.48
C ILE A 195 7.90 -1.30 -10.27
N HIS A 196 8.67 -2.41 -10.26
CA HIS A 196 8.63 -3.31 -9.12
C HIS A 196 9.94 -3.29 -8.35
N ILE A 197 9.84 -3.08 -7.05
CA ILE A 197 10.95 -3.16 -6.11
C ILE A 197 11.53 -4.59 -6.16
N ARG A 198 12.86 -4.70 -6.27
CA ARG A 198 13.54 -6.00 -6.20
C ARG A 198 13.25 -6.69 -4.87
N ARG A 199 13.05 -8.01 -4.90
CA ARG A 199 12.72 -8.77 -3.67
C ARG A 199 13.75 -8.59 -2.56
N SER A 200 15.03 -8.41 -2.91
CA SER A 200 16.12 -8.12 -1.98
C SER A 200 15.99 -6.75 -1.29
N CYS A 201 15.33 -5.77 -1.91
CA CYS A 201 15.17 -4.41 -1.40
C CYS A 201 13.83 -4.19 -0.68
N LEU A 202 12.91 -5.17 -0.70
CA LEU A 202 11.61 -5.04 -0.01
C LEU A 202 11.77 -4.94 1.51
N GLU A 203 12.82 -5.53 2.08
CA GLU A 203 13.08 -5.42 3.51
C GLU A 203 13.49 -3.98 3.89
N ASP A 204 14.38 -3.37 3.10
CA ASP A 204 14.81 -1.98 3.32
C ASP A 204 13.65 -1.01 3.11
N PHE A 205 12.79 -1.26 2.13
CA PHE A 205 11.57 -0.47 1.93
C PHE A 205 10.69 -0.47 3.17
N TRP A 206 10.35 -1.65 3.71
CA TRP A 206 9.49 -1.75 4.88
C TRP A 206 10.15 -1.23 6.14
N ARG A 207 11.48 -1.35 6.27
CA ARG A 207 12.22 -0.75 7.38
C ARG A 207 12.07 0.77 7.38
N ARG A 208 12.20 1.44 6.23
CA ARG A 208 11.98 2.90 6.14
C ARG A 208 10.55 3.30 6.50
N VAL A 209 9.55 2.51 6.12
CA VAL A 209 8.18 2.77 6.53
C VAL A 209 8.04 2.72 8.06
N VAL A 210 8.63 1.70 8.68
CA VAL A 210 8.63 1.54 10.15
C VAL A 210 9.37 2.70 10.83
N GLU A 211 10.52 3.10 10.32
CA GLU A 211 11.27 4.24 10.84
C GLU A 211 10.41 5.51 10.86
N CYS A 212 9.71 5.84 9.76
CA CYS A 212 8.80 6.98 9.72
C CYS A 212 7.64 6.85 10.73
N TRP A 213 7.15 5.66 10.99
CA TRP A 213 6.13 5.45 12.02
C TRP A 213 6.70 5.57 13.44
N SER A 214 7.98 5.20 13.65
CA SER A 214 8.67 5.22 14.95
C SER A 214 9.08 6.62 15.39
N GLU A 215 9.41 7.51 14.45
CA GLU A 215 9.77 8.90 14.76
C GLU A 215 8.64 9.64 15.51
N TYR A 216 7.40 9.15 15.43
CA TYR A 216 6.27 9.72 16.13
C TYR A 216 6.08 9.22 17.57
N LYS A 217 6.58 8.05 17.96
CA LYS A 217 6.54 7.51 19.35
C LYS A 217 7.40 6.24 19.47
N CYS A 218 8.67 6.31 19.60
CA CYS A 218 9.45 5.18 20.09
C CYS A 218 10.43 5.66 21.16
N ASP A 219 10.17 5.27 22.41
CA ASP A 219 11.20 5.23 23.43
C ASP A 219 12.27 4.23 22.94
N THR A 220 13.39 4.80 22.53
CA THR A 220 14.50 4.16 21.84
C THR A 220 15.28 3.23 22.74
N ASN A 221 14.80 2.03 23.04
CA ASN A 221 15.66 1.04 23.74
C ASN A 221 15.58 -0.41 23.22
N THR A 222 14.97 -0.67 22.06
CA THR A 222 15.00 -2.02 21.47
C THR A 222 15.23 -1.97 19.96
N HIS A 223 16.35 -1.41 19.52
CA HIS A 223 16.90 -1.72 18.20
C HIS A 223 17.52 -3.11 18.20
N GLN A 224 16.73 -4.16 18.44
CA GLN A 224 17.06 -5.45 17.91
C GLN A 224 16.79 -5.39 16.41
N GLU A 225 17.81 -5.63 15.59
CA GLU A 225 17.68 -5.86 14.14
C GLU A 225 16.80 -7.09 13.90
N THR A 226 15.49 -6.92 14.07
CA THR A 226 14.53 -7.98 13.81
C THR A 226 14.40 -8.15 12.31
N SER A 227 14.95 -9.22 11.76
CA SER A 227 14.80 -9.56 10.36
C SER A 227 13.30 -9.60 9.98
N LEU A 228 12.90 -8.83 8.99
CA LEU A 228 11.53 -8.80 8.47
C LEU A 228 11.22 -9.98 7.52
N ARG A 229 12.03 -11.05 7.56
CA ARG A 229 11.77 -12.26 6.78
C ARG A 229 10.57 -13.01 7.36
N SER A 230 9.59 -13.31 6.54
CA SER A 230 8.41 -14.10 6.92
C SER A 230 8.77 -15.59 7.06
N THR A 231 8.03 -16.30 7.91
CA THR A 231 8.06 -17.76 7.94
C THR A 231 7.41 -18.33 6.66
N TRP A 232 7.76 -19.58 6.28
CA TRP A 232 7.15 -20.27 5.15
C TRP A 232 5.62 -20.37 5.28
N GLN A 233 5.12 -20.60 6.49
CA GLN A 233 3.68 -20.69 6.77
C GLN A 233 2.97 -19.36 6.56
N GLU A 234 3.52 -18.26 7.02
CA GLU A 234 2.99 -16.90 6.80
C GLU A 234 2.98 -16.58 5.30
N TRP A 235 4.05 -16.91 4.58
CA TRP A 235 4.16 -16.69 3.15
C TRP A 235 3.08 -17.45 2.36
N PHE A 236 2.85 -18.75 2.68
CA PHE A 236 1.80 -19.55 2.04
C PHE A 236 0.40 -19.02 2.34
N ARG A 237 0.10 -18.68 3.60
CA ARG A 237 -1.19 -18.13 4.00
C ARG A 237 -1.49 -16.81 3.28
N ILE A 238 -0.50 -15.91 3.22
CA ILE A 238 -0.61 -14.62 2.53
C ILE A 238 -0.75 -14.82 1.03
N GLY A 239 -0.01 -15.76 0.43
CA GLY A 239 -0.11 -16.08 -1.00
C GLY A 239 -1.47 -16.66 -1.41
N ALA A 240 -2.14 -17.37 -0.51
CA ALA A 240 -3.48 -17.90 -0.72
C ALA A 240 -4.59 -16.88 -0.41
N ALA A 241 -4.28 -15.80 0.31
CA ALA A 241 -5.24 -14.80 0.72
C ALA A 241 -5.75 -13.98 -0.48
N SER A 242 -7.02 -13.62 -0.44
CA SER A 242 -7.67 -12.90 -1.52
C SER A 242 -8.49 -11.73 -1.00
N ALA A 243 -8.63 -10.67 -1.80
CA ALA A 243 -9.48 -9.53 -1.48
C ALA A 243 -10.94 -9.93 -1.25
N GLU A 244 -11.63 -9.16 -0.37
CA GLU A 244 -13.06 -9.35 -0.04
C GLU A 244 -13.92 -9.52 -1.30
N VAL A 245 -13.73 -8.62 -2.26
CA VAL A 245 -14.47 -8.61 -3.54
C VAL A 245 -13.47 -8.61 -4.69
N ARG A 246 -13.64 -9.54 -5.61
CA ARG A 246 -12.90 -9.57 -6.88
C ARG A 246 -13.75 -10.20 -7.97
N SER A 247 -13.50 -9.88 -9.21
CA SER A 247 -14.07 -10.62 -10.33
C SER A 247 -12.98 -11.42 -11.05
N LEU A 248 -13.30 -12.65 -11.42
CA LEU A 248 -12.47 -13.52 -12.23
C LEU A 248 -13.30 -14.04 -13.40
N ALA A 249 -12.88 -13.71 -14.62
CA ALA A 249 -13.59 -14.06 -15.85
C ALA A 249 -15.09 -13.66 -15.85
N GLY A 250 -15.42 -12.51 -15.22
CA GLY A 250 -16.80 -12.02 -15.11
C GLY A 250 -17.59 -12.56 -13.92
N VAL A 251 -17.05 -13.54 -13.19
CA VAL A 251 -17.71 -14.09 -11.99
C VAL A 251 -17.24 -13.31 -10.76
N MET A 252 -18.19 -12.78 -9.98
CA MET A 252 -17.90 -12.12 -8.71
C MET A 252 -17.58 -13.15 -7.63
N LEU A 253 -16.46 -12.96 -6.97
CA LEU A 253 -15.99 -13.81 -5.87
C LEU A 253 -15.90 -12.99 -4.59
N PHE A 254 -16.39 -13.57 -3.50
CA PHE A 254 -16.38 -12.95 -2.18
C PHE A 254 -15.52 -13.79 -1.22
N THR A 255 -14.70 -13.11 -0.43
CA THR A 255 -13.85 -13.74 0.59
C THR A 255 -14.21 -13.15 1.95
N PRO A 256 -14.65 -13.98 2.94
CA PRO A 256 -14.93 -13.50 4.29
C PRO A 256 -13.69 -12.81 4.91
N GLN A 257 -13.95 -11.79 5.72
CA GLN A 257 -12.91 -11.03 6.43
C GLN A 257 -13.05 -11.19 7.95
N PRO A 258 -11.95 -11.33 8.72
CA PRO A 258 -10.55 -11.33 8.28
C PRO A 258 -10.19 -12.58 7.46
N VAL A 259 -9.26 -12.45 6.50
CA VAL A 259 -8.80 -13.59 5.68
C VAL A 259 -8.00 -14.60 6.49
N PHE A 260 -7.33 -14.16 7.54
CA PHE A 260 -6.71 -15.03 8.53
C PHE A 260 -6.42 -14.29 9.83
N GLN A 261 -6.23 -15.06 10.88
CA GLN A 261 -5.81 -14.64 12.20
C GLN A 261 -4.57 -15.43 12.63
N LEU A 262 -3.58 -14.73 13.20
CA LEU A 262 -2.35 -15.32 13.73
C LEU A 262 -2.38 -15.26 15.24
N GLY A 263 -2.57 -16.43 15.88
CA GLY A 263 -2.82 -16.48 17.31
C GLY A 263 -4.05 -15.65 17.69
N ASP A 264 -4.10 -15.12 18.89
CA ASP A 264 -5.22 -14.29 19.35
C ASP A 264 -5.01 -12.78 19.11
N THR A 265 -3.88 -12.40 18.52
CA THR A 265 -3.45 -11.01 18.53
C THR A 265 -3.48 -10.31 17.16
N THR A 266 -3.17 -10.99 16.06
CA THR A 266 -3.06 -10.36 14.74
C THR A 266 -4.14 -10.83 13.80
N ARG A 267 -4.94 -9.89 13.26
CA ARG A 267 -5.95 -10.15 12.21
C ARG A 267 -5.54 -9.44 10.93
N VAL A 268 -5.77 -10.10 9.80
CA VAL A 268 -5.47 -9.54 8.48
C VAL A 268 -6.73 -9.50 7.63
N PHE A 269 -7.01 -8.32 7.10
CA PHE A 269 -8.16 -8.01 6.26
C PHE A 269 -7.66 -7.57 4.89
N LEU A 270 -8.20 -8.14 3.81
CA LEU A 270 -7.85 -7.80 2.42
C LEU A 270 -9.09 -7.36 1.65
N TYR A 271 -9.03 -6.18 1.05
CA TYR A 271 -10.12 -5.53 0.31
C TYR A 271 -9.77 -5.22 -1.13
#